data_7becbf38cb34698279b8d8752dba2631
#
_entry.id   7becbf38cb34698279b8d8752dba2631
#
_cell.length_a   1.000
_cell.length_b   1.000
_cell.length_c   1.000
_cell.angle_alpha   90.00
_cell.angle_beta   90.00
_cell.angle_gamma   90.00
#
_symmetry.space_group_name_H-M   'P 1'
#
loop_
_entity.id
_entity.type
_entity.pdbx_description
1 polymer ?
#
loop_
_entity_poly.entity_id
_entity_poly.type
_entity_poly.pdbx_seq_one_letter_code
_entity_poly.pdbx_strand_id
1 'polypeptide(L)'
;VWLKEKLLLKSLLQKEFLVHAPEMTSASLPQILFSEHHESHAASAFFPSPYEKAVVLCMDGVGEWATTSAWLGQGNSLTPLWEIPFPHSIGLLYSAFTYYTGFKVNSGEYKVMGLAPYGEPKYVKAIYEHLLDVKPDGTFRLNMDYFNYCTGLTMTGNQFDKVFGGPPRKPESKLTQREMDLARSV
;
A
#
# COMPACT_ATOMS: atom_id res chain seq x y z
N VAL A 1 21.57 2.01 -11.26
CA VAL A 1 21.26 3.16 -10.39
C VAL A 1 20.60 2.67 -9.12
N TRP A 2 19.39 2.06 -9.17
CA TRP A 2 18.62 1.67 -7.99
C TRP A 2 19.38 0.77 -6.98
N LEU A 3 20.08 -0.26 -7.46
CA LEU A 3 20.81 -1.21 -6.59
C LEU A 3 21.93 -0.49 -5.80
N LYS A 4 22.70 0.38 -6.47
CA LYS A 4 23.78 1.16 -5.81
C LYS A 4 23.23 2.12 -4.75
N GLU A 5 22.15 2.80 -5.06
CA GLU A 5 21.52 3.76 -4.15
C GLU A 5 20.95 3.07 -2.90
N LYS A 6 20.24 1.97 -3.07
CA LYS A 6 19.63 1.24 -1.94
C LYS A 6 20.65 0.52 -1.06
N LEU A 7 21.64 -0.15 -1.65
CA LEU A 7 22.68 -0.84 -0.88
C LEU A 7 23.64 0.10 -0.16
N LEU A 8 23.85 1.31 -0.70
CA LEU A 8 24.80 2.29 -0.15
C LEU A 8 24.11 3.49 0.48
N LEU A 9 22.82 3.39 0.81
CA LEU A 9 22.00 4.50 1.29
C LEU A 9 22.65 5.23 2.47
N LYS A 10 23.14 4.50 3.47
CA LYS A 10 23.83 5.10 4.64
C LYS A 10 25.03 5.95 4.23
N SER A 11 25.88 5.41 3.36
CA SER A 11 27.08 6.11 2.89
C SER A 11 26.72 7.32 2.01
N LEU A 12 25.68 7.22 1.20
CA LEU A 12 25.17 8.33 0.40
C LEU A 12 24.63 9.45 1.29
N LEU A 13 23.84 9.12 2.30
CA LEU A 13 23.31 10.09 3.27
C LEU A 13 24.44 10.77 4.03
N GLN A 14 25.44 10.03 4.52
CA GLN A 14 26.60 10.60 5.19
C GLN A 14 27.36 11.58 4.29
N LYS A 15 27.54 11.23 3.01
CA LYS A 15 28.20 12.10 2.04
C LYS A 15 27.41 13.39 1.80
N GLU A 16 26.08 13.28 1.62
CA GLU A 16 25.21 14.46 1.43
C GLU A 16 25.18 15.35 2.68
N PHE A 17 25.14 14.79 3.89
CA PHE A 17 25.23 15.58 5.11
C PHE A 17 26.52 16.38 5.17
N LEU A 18 27.67 15.80 4.81
CA LEU A 18 28.96 16.54 4.80
C LEU A 18 29.01 17.64 3.73
N VAL A 19 28.30 17.51 2.64
CA VAL A 19 28.17 18.58 1.64
C VAL A 19 27.41 19.79 2.21
N HIS A 20 26.35 19.54 3.01
CA HIS A 20 25.50 20.59 3.56
C HIS A 20 25.93 21.09 4.94
N ALA A 21 26.84 20.39 5.60
CA ALA A 21 27.44 20.75 6.89
C ALA A 21 28.96 20.64 6.82
N PRO A 22 29.63 21.55 6.09
CA PRO A 22 31.06 21.48 5.82
C PRO A 22 31.94 21.60 7.07
N GLU A 23 31.38 22.08 8.19
CA GLU A 23 32.02 22.13 9.49
C GLU A 23 32.13 20.77 10.18
N MET A 24 31.40 19.75 9.68
CA MET A 24 31.40 18.39 10.22
C MET A 24 32.40 17.49 9.50
N THR A 25 32.87 16.49 10.19
CA THR A 25 33.68 15.40 9.62
C THR A 25 32.93 14.08 9.71
N SER A 26 33.36 13.07 8.98
CA SER A 26 32.75 11.73 9.07
C SER A 26 32.75 11.16 10.48
N ALA A 27 33.71 11.56 11.33
CA ALA A 27 33.81 11.14 12.72
C ALA A 27 32.85 11.90 13.66
N SER A 28 32.45 13.12 13.28
CA SER A 28 31.53 13.96 14.07
C SER A 28 30.06 13.82 13.63
N LEU A 29 29.78 13.10 12.54
CA LEU A 29 28.40 12.84 12.13
C LEU A 29 27.68 11.96 13.17
N PRO A 30 26.39 12.28 13.47
CA PRO A 30 25.60 11.45 14.33
C PRO A 30 25.36 10.07 13.71
N GLN A 31 25.11 9.08 14.57
CA GLN A 31 24.76 7.74 14.11
C GLN A 31 23.44 7.77 13.35
N ILE A 32 23.43 7.27 12.12
CA ILE A 32 22.21 7.09 11.34
C ILE A 32 21.59 5.74 11.74
N LEU A 33 20.38 5.79 12.26
CA LEU A 33 19.55 4.63 12.58
C LEU A 33 18.43 4.51 11.56
N PHE A 34 18.01 3.29 11.30
CA PHE A 34 16.86 2.98 10.46
C PHE A 34 15.85 2.21 11.31
N SER A 35 14.58 2.56 11.21
CA SER A 35 13.47 1.80 11.76
C SER A 35 12.73 1.05 10.66
N GLU A 36 11.97 0.05 11.01
CA GLU A 36 11.11 -0.66 10.07
C GLU A 36 9.99 0.27 9.56
N HIS A 37 9.53 0.01 8.34
CA HIS A 37 8.57 0.85 7.64
C HIS A 37 7.26 1.00 8.43
N HIS A 38 6.62 -0.10 8.81
CA HIS A 38 5.36 -0.08 9.57
C HIS A 38 5.54 0.38 11.01
N GLU A 39 6.70 0.16 11.63
CA GLU A 39 7.02 0.75 12.92
C GLU A 39 7.06 2.28 12.83
N SER A 40 7.66 2.82 11.76
CA SER A 40 7.68 4.27 11.52
C SER A 40 6.28 4.84 11.31
N HIS A 41 5.41 4.13 10.58
CA HIS A 41 4.00 4.51 10.43
C HIS A 41 3.27 4.49 11.78
N ALA A 42 3.41 3.42 12.56
CA ALA A 42 2.78 3.30 13.87
C ALA A 42 3.26 4.41 14.83
N ALA A 43 4.56 4.70 14.84
CA ALA A 43 5.14 5.76 15.66
C ALA A 43 4.60 7.13 15.27
N SER A 44 4.54 7.42 13.97
CA SER A 44 4.04 8.71 13.45
C SER A 44 2.55 8.96 13.76
N ALA A 45 1.78 7.90 13.93
CA ALA A 45 0.36 8.01 14.30
C ALA A 45 0.16 8.06 15.81
N PHE A 46 0.85 7.20 16.56
CA PHE A 46 0.62 7.03 18.00
C PHE A 46 1.22 8.16 18.84
N PHE A 47 2.50 8.47 18.68
CA PHE A 47 3.19 9.41 19.58
C PHE A 47 2.66 10.85 19.55
N PRO A 48 2.20 11.42 18.42
CA PRO A 48 1.54 12.73 18.42
C PRO A 48 0.06 12.67 18.80
N SER A 49 -0.53 11.48 19.00
CA SER A 49 -1.92 11.33 19.37
C SER A 49 -2.17 11.67 20.83
N PRO A 50 -3.42 11.98 21.23
CA PRO A 50 -3.76 12.26 22.64
C PRO A 50 -3.93 10.99 23.50
N TYR A 51 -3.66 9.80 22.95
CA TYR A 51 -3.96 8.54 23.63
C TYR A 51 -2.74 7.99 24.38
N GLU A 52 -2.90 7.70 25.67
CA GLU A 52 -1.89 7.00 26.48
C GLU A 52 -1.75 5.52 26.07
N LYS A 53 -2.82 4.94 25.53
CA LYS A 53 -2.86 3.56 25.06
C LYS A 53 -3.82 3.45 23.88
N ALA A 54 -3.35 2.86 22.78
CA ALA A 54 -4.16 2.63 21.59
C ALA A 54 -3.64 1.45 20.75
N VAL A 55 -4.54 0.85 19.99
CA VAL A 55 -4.14 -0.01 18.88
C VAL A 55 -3.90 0.88 17.65
N VAL A 56 -2.78 0.66 16.97
CA VAL A 56 -2.44 1.34 15.72
C VAL A 56 -2.52 0.33 14.59
N LEU A 57 -3.30 0.63 13.58
CA LEU A 57 -3.42 -0.18 12.38
C LEU A 57 -2.71 0.53 11.22
N CYS A 58 -1.72 -0.14 10.63
CA CYS A 58 -1.00 0.32 9.47
C CYS A 58 -1.44 -0.50 8.25
N MET A 59 -1.82 0.19 7.18
CA MET A 59 -2.19 -0.43 5.90
C MET A 59 -1.60 0.38 4.76
N ASP A 60 -0.81 -0.28 3.91
CA ASP A 60 -0.25 0.34 2.70
C ASP A 60 -0.24 -0.62 1.51
N GLY A 61 0.44 -0.24 0.42
CA GLY A 61 0.64 -1.12 -0.72
C GLY A 61 1.59 -2.25 -0.36
N VAL A 62 2.85 -1.91 -0.14
CA VAL A 62 3.90 -2.78 0.40
C VAL A 62 4.89 -1.90 1.14
N GLY A 63 5.05 -2.10 2.43
CA GLY A 63 6.14 -1.55 3.23
C GLY A 63 7.46 -2.21 2.82
N GLU A 64 8.18 -2.81 3.70
CA GLU A 64 9.32 -3.67 3.31
C GLU A 64 8.81 -5.05 2.88
N TRP A 65 8.12 -5.78 3.77
CA TRP A 65 7.38 -7.02 3.50
C TRP A 65 5.94 -6.97 4.01
N ALA A 66 5.72 -6.28 5.13
CA ALA A 66 4.39 -6.09 5.68
C ALA A 66 3.55 -5.19 4.75
N THR A 67 2.29 -5.54 4.59
CA THR A 67 1.28 -4.76 3.85
C THR A 67 0.20 -4.23 4.78
N THR A 68 -0.02 -4.95 5.88
CA THR A 68 -0.90 -4.56 6.97
C THR A 68 -0.28 -5.03 8.27
N SER A 69 -0.31 -4.20 9.30
CA SER A 69 0.14 -4.59 10.64
C SER A 69 -0.66 -3.89 11.72
N ALA A 70 -0.76 -4.53 12.88
CA ALA A 70 -1.36 -3.95 14.07
C ALA A 70 -0.31 -3.85 15.18
N TRP A 71 -0.33 -2.74 15.89
CA TRP A 71 0.61 -2.41 16.97
C TRP A 71 -0.16 -1.98 18.20
N LEU A 72 0.37 -2.28 19.36
CA LEU A 72 -0.08 -1.71 20.63
C LEU A 72 0.85 -0.57 21.03
N GLY A 73 0.34 0.65 21.01
CA GLY A 73 1.00 1.81 21.60
C GLY A 73 0.62 1.95 23.07
N GLN A 74 1.61 2.17 23.94
CA GLN A 74 1.40 2.42 25.36
C GLN A 74 2.53 3.28 25.92
N GLY A 75 2.24 4.51 26.37
CA GLY A 75 3.27 5.47 26.81
C GLY A 75 4.23 5.76 25.67
N ASN A 76 5.50 5.44 25.87
CA ASN A 76 6.58 5.61 24.85
C ASN A 76 6.99 4.29 24.17
N SER A 77 6.14 3.28 24.18
CA SER A 77 6.44 1.98 23.59
C SER A 77 5.46 1.61 22.51
N LEU A 78 5.96 0.94 21.47
CA LEU A 78 5.18 0.27 20.45
C LEU A 78 5.51 -1.22 20.48
N THR A 79 4.48 -2.05 20.52
CA THR A 79 4.60 -3.51 20.50
C THR A 79 3.86 -4.05 19.30
N PRO A 80 4.52 -4.77 18.37
CA PRO A 80 3.84 -5.40 17.24
C PRO A 80 2.92 -6.51 17.76
N LEU A 81 1.70 -6.59 17.22
CA LEU A 81 0.72 -7.62 17.55
C LEU A 81 0.66 -8.70 16.47
N TRP A 82 0.52 -8.28 15.22
CA TRP A 82 0.52 -9.15 14.05
C TRP A 82 0.77 -8.35 12.77
N GLU A 83 1.10 -9.06 11.70
CA GLU A 83 1.25 -8.49 10.36
C GLU A 83 0.73 -9.44 9.28
N ILE A 84 0.35 -8.87 8.14
CA ILE A 84 0.05 -9.59 6.90
C ILE A 84 1.14 -9.23 5.89
N PRO A 85 1.90 -10.24 5.41
CA PRO A 85 2.97 -9.99 4.47
C PRO A 85 2.47 -9.92 3.02
N PHE A 86 3.27 -9.31 2.15
CA PHE A 86 3.15 -9.46 0.70
C PHE A 86 3.03 -10.96 0.31
N PRO A 87 2.17 -11.34 -0.66
CA PRO A 87 1.49 -10.49 -1.63
C PRO A 87 0.08 -10.02 -1.23
N HIS A 88 -0.40 -10.37 -0.05
CA HIS A 88 -1.75 -10.05 0.40
C HIS A 88 -1.81 -8.62 0.92
N SER A 89 -2.39 -7.71 0.14
CA SER A 89 -2.42 -6.27 0.42
C SER A 89 -3.74 -5.64 -0.01
N ILE A 90 -4.41 -4.97 0.92
CA ILE A 90 -5.59 -4.15 0.62
C ILE A 90 -5.20 -2.93 -0.24
N GLY A 91 -4.03 -2.36 0.00
CA GLY A 91 -3.51 -1.27 -0.83
C GLY A 91 -3.27 -1.71 -2.28
N LEU A 92 -2.67 -2.90 -2.50
CA LEU A 92 -2.50 -3.44 -3.85
C LEU A 92 -3.83 -3.88 -4.49
N LEU A 93 -4.81 -4.35 -3.71
CA LEU A 93 -6.17 -4.58 -4.20
C LEU A 93 -6.75 -3.28 -4.77
N TYR A 94 -6.67 -2.18 -4.02
CA TYR A 94 -7.13 -0.87 -4.47
C TYR A 94 -6.35 -0.38 -5.70
N SER A 95 -5.04 -0.57 -5.73
CA SER A 95 -4.20 -0.25 -6.88
C SER A 95 -4.51 -1.12 -8.11
N ALA A 96 -4.92 -2.38 -7.92
CA ALA A 96 -5.40 -3.22 -9.02
C ALA A 96 -6.67 -2.67 -9.65
N PHE A 97 -7.63 -2.19 -8.86
CA PHE A 97 -8.81 -1.50 -9.37
C PHE A 97 -8.49 -0.14 -9.99
N THR A 98 -7.50 0.59 -9.44
CA THR A 98 -6.98 1.81 -10.06
C THR A 98 -6.46 1.54 -11.47
N TYR A 99 -5.62 0.52 -11.63
CA TYR A 99 -5.14 0.05 -12.93
C TYR A 99 -6.30 -0.38 -13.83
N TYR A 100 -7.21 -1.21 -13.31
CA TYR A 100 -8.31 -1.79 -14.09
C TYR A 100 -9.30 -0.74 -14.61
N THR A 101 -9.55 0.31 -13.84
CA THR A 101 -10.33 1.48 -14.26
C THR A 101 -9.55 2.45 -15.15
N GLY A 102 -8.31 2.10 -15.54
CA GLY A 102 -7.49 2.83 -16.51
C GLY A 102 -6.80 4.06 -15.95
N PHE A 103 -6.61 4.14 -14.65
CA PHE A 103 -5.82 5.17 -14.00
C PHE A 103 -4.40 4.68 -13.69
N LYS A 104 -3.48 5.62 -13.53
CA LYS A 104 -2.08 5.31 -13.23
C LYS A 104 -1.93 4.95 -11.75
N VAL A 105 -1.42 3.76 -11.47
CA VAL A 105 -1.08 3.30 -10.11
C VAL A 105 -0.05 4.23 -9.45
N ASN A 106 -0.14 4.40 -8.15
CA ASN A 106 0.64 5.31 -7.30
C ASN A 106 0.40 6.81 -7.54
N SER A 107 -0.59 7.16 -8.36
CA SER A 107 -0.95 8.55 -8.60
C SER A 107 -2.40 8.75 -9.04
N GLY A 108 -3.16 7.68 -9.22
CA GLY A 108 -4.54 7.72 -9.70
C GLY A 108 -5.57 7.15 -8.74
N GLU A 109 -5.16 6.69 -7.57
CA GLU A 109 -6.03 6.12 -6.54
C GLU A 109 -7.11 7.13 -6.10
N TYR A 110 -6.76 8.39 -5.94
CA TYR A 110 -7.72 9.45 -5.61
C TYR A 110 -8.77 9.67 -6.70
N LYS A 111 -8.46 9.34 -7.98
CA LYS A 111 -9.43 9.43 -9.08
C LYS A 111 -10.49 8.34 -8.97
N VAL A 112 -10.09 7.13 -8.54
CA VAL A 112 -11.04 6.04 -8.24
C VAL A 112 -11.95 6.45 -7.09
N MET A 113 -11.39 7.01 -6.02
CA MET A 113 -12.16 7.55 -4.89
C MET A 113 -13.15 8.63 -5.35
N GLY A 114 -12.70 9.57 -6.19
CA GLY A 114 -13.56 10.62 -6.75
C GLY A 114 -14.63 10.11 -7.71
N LEU A 115 -14.41 8.93 -8.33
CA LEU A 115 -15.35 8.31 -9.26
C LEU A 115 -16.46 7.51 -8.51
N ALA A 116 -16.15 6.99 -7.32
CA ALA A 116 -17.05 6.15 -6.54
C ALA A 116 -18.47 6.75 -6.29
N PRO A 117 -18.65 8.04 -6.02
CA PRO A 117 -20.00 8.62 -5.81
C PRO A 117 -20.94 8.49 -7.01
N TYR A 118 -20.42 8.28 -8.22
CA TYR A 118 -21.19 8.17 -9.46
C TYR A 118 -21.60 6.74 -9.81
N GLY A 119 -21.17 5.74 -9.02
CA GLY A 119 -21.43 4.33 -9.25
C GLY A 119 -22.40 3.72 -8.25
N GLU A 120 -22.74 2.47 -8.51
CA GLU A 120 -23.48 1.58 -7.61
C GLU A 120 -22.58 0.42 -7.15
N PRO A 121 -22.75 -0.12 -5.91
CA PRO A 121 -21.87 -1.16 -5.36
C PRO A 121 -22.20 -2.56 -5.90
N LYS A 122 -22.26 -2.72 -7.22
CA LYS A 122 -22.70 -3.95 -7.91
C LYS A 122 -21.70 -5.10 -7.80
N TYR A 123 -20.41 -4.79 -7.59
CA TYR A 123 -19.33 -5.79 -7.61
C TYR A 123 -18.84 -6.20 -6.23
N VAL A 124 -19.40 -5.66 -5.15
CA VAL A 124 -18.99 -5.99 -3.76
C VAL A 124 -19.01 -7.51 -3.53
N LYS A 125 -20.10 -8.17 -3.91
CA LYS A 125 -20.25 -9.63 -3.77
C LYS A 125 -19.16 -10.38 -4.55
N ALA A 126 -18.92 -9.99 -5.80
CA ALA A 126 -17.91 -10.60 -6.65
C ALA A 126 -16.47 -10.40 -6.09
N ILE A 127 -16.19 -9.25 -5.48
CA ILE A 127 -14.91 -8.98 -4.82
C ILE A 127 -14.68 -9.98 -3.68
N TYR A 128 -15.65 -10.15 -2.79
CA TYR A 128 -15.56 -11.11 -1.68
C TYR A 128 -15.54 -12.56 -2.14
N GLU A 129 -16.31 -12.93 -3.17
CA GLU A 129 -16.36 -14.30 -3.66
C GLU A 129 -15.11 -14.74 -4.42
N HIS A 130 -14.44 -13.81 -5.11
CA HIS A 130 -13.34 -14.15 -6.02
C HIS A 130 -11.98 -13.64 -5.58
N LEU A 131 -11.92 -12.44 -5.00
CA LEU A 131 -10.64 -11.75 -4.76
C LEU A 131 -10.19 -11.75 -3.31
N LEU A 132 -11.09 -11.67 -2.35
CA LEU A 132 -10.78 -11.32 -0.97
C LEU A 132 -11.46 -12.28 0.02
N ASP A 133 -10.66 -13.04 0.75
CA ASP A 133 -11.10 -13.88 1.86
C ASP A 133 -10.76 -13.19 3.19
N VAL A 134 -11.77 -12.70 3.89
CA VAL A 134 -11.65 -12.04 5.20
C VAL A 134 -12.04 -13.01 6.30
N LYS A 135 -11.19 -13.13 7.32
CA LYS A 135 -11.43 -13.99 8.49
C LYS A 135 -12.10 -13.22 9.63
N PRO A 136 -12.76 -13.93 10.57
CA PRO A 136 -13.42 -13.29 11.71
C PRO A 136 -12.49 -12.48 12.63
N ASP A 137 -11.19 -12.79 12.64
CA ASP A 137 -10.17 -12.08 13.40
C ASP A 137 -9.66 -10.81 12.68
N GLY A 138 -10.21 -10.48 11.51
CA GLY A 138 -9.83 -9.34 10.70
C GLY A 138 -8.64 -9.58 9.77
N THR A 139 -8.00 -10.75 9.82
CA THR A 139 -6.99 -11.10 8.84
C THR A 139 -7.65 -11.40 7.48
N PHE A 140 -6.88 -11.26 6.41
CA PHE A 140 -7.39 -11.50 5.07
C PHE A 140 -6.35 -12.11 4.14
N ARG A 141 -6.82 -12.67 3.05
CA ARG A 141 -5.99 -13.13 1.93
C ARG A 141 -6.60 -12.73 0.60
N LEU A 142 -5.75 -12.35 -0.34
CA LEU A 142 -6.15 -12.18 -1.74
C LEU A 142 -5.98 -13.50 -2.48
N ASN A 143 -6.89 -13.79 -3.40
CA ASN A 143 -6.74 -14.89 -4.34
C ASN A 143 -5.84 -14.47 -5.48
N MET A 144 -4.58 -14.91 -5.43
CA MET A 144 -3.53 -14.46 -6.34
C MET A 144 -3.71 -14.92 -7.80
N ASP A 145 -4.64 -15.84 -8.09
CA ASP A 145 -4.97 -16.26 -9.46
C ASP A 145 -5.57 -15.14 -10.32
N TYR A 146 -6.08 -14.09 -9.68
CA TYR A 146 -6.67 -12.92 -10.34
C TYR A 146 -5.68 -11.79 -10.57
N PHE A 147 -4.56 -11.79 -9.85
CA PHE A 147 -3.57 -10.70 -9.85
C PHE A 147 -2.29 -11.12 -10.57
N ASN A 148 -1.64 -10.14 -11.20
CA ASN A 148 -0.43 -10.39 -11.98
C ASN A 148 0.79 -9.59 -11.47
N TYR A 149 0.63 -8.80 -10.41
CA TYR A 149 1.67 -7.89 -9.94
C TYR A 149 2.89 -8.56 -9.29
N CYS A 150 2.80 -9.86 -8.92
CA CYS A 150 3.94 -10.58 -8.35
C CYS A 150 5.00 -10.92 -9.41
N THR A 151 4.59 -11.24 -10.63
CA THR A 151 5.48 -11.78 -11.66
C THR A 151 5.32 -11.12 -13.03
N GLY A 152 4.26 -10.34 -13.23
CA GLY A 152 3.92 -9.69 -14.49
C GLY A 152 4.16 -8.19 -14.49
N LEU A 153 3.84 -7.57 -15.62
CA LEU A 153 3.92 -6.12 -15.82
C LEU A 153 2.55 -5.41 -15.71
N THR A 154 1.51 -6.15 -15.34
CA THR A 154 0.14 -5.66 -15.14
C THR A 154 -0.31 -5.95 -13.71
N MET A 155 -1.31 -5.23 -13.23
CA MET A 155 -1.85 -5.48 -11.89
C MET A 155 -2.82 -6.65 -11.86
N THR A 156 -3.58 -6.87 -12.94
CA THR A 156 -4.65 -7.86 -13.05
C THR A 156 -4.38 -8.87 -14.15
N GLY A 157 -4.91 -10.08 -13.99
CA GLY A 157 -4.85 -11.16 -14.96
C GLY A 157 -6.17 -11.39 -15.71
N ASN A 158 -6.17 -12.31 -16.66
CA ASN A 158 -7.35 -12.63 -17.50
C ASN A 158 -8.56 -13.14 -16.68
N GLN A 159 -8.34 -13.73 -15.50
CA GLN A 159 -9.45 -14.17 -14.65
C GLN A 159 -10.20 -12.97 -14.05
N PHE A 160 -9.49 -11.91 -13.72
CA PHE A 160 -10.07 -10.65 -13.28
C PHE A 160 -11.01 -10.07 -14.35
N ASP A 161 -10.57 -10.10 -15.61
CA ASP A 161 -11.37 -9.62 -16.76
C ASP A 161 -12.68 -10.40 -16.91
N LYS A 162 -12.68 -11.70 -16.66
CA LYS A 162 -13.88 -12.54 -16.74
C LYS A 162 -14.91 -12.19 -15.67
N VAL A 163 -14.45 -11.87 -14.46
CA VAL A 163 -15.34 -11.51 -13.34
C VAL A 163 -15.96 -10.13 -13.53
N PHE A 164 -15.18 -9.16 -14.01
CA PHE A 164 -15.58 -7.75 -14.06
C PHE A 164 -16.00 -7.25 -15.45
N GLY A 165 -16.20 -8.16 -16.41
CA GLY A 165 -16.87 -7.86 -17.68
C GLY A 165 -15.96 -7.28 -18.76
N GLY A 166 -14.72 -7.77 -18.89
CA GLY A 166 -13.80 -7.45 -19.98
C GLY A 166 -12.45 -6.89 -19.53
N PRO A 167 -11.61 -6.46 -20.44
CA PRO A 167 -10.25 -6.00 -20.12
C PRO A 167 -10.25 -4.68 -19.37
N PRO A 168 -9.09 -4.31 -18.76
CA PRO A 168 -8.90 -3.00 -18.17
C PRO A 168 -9.23 -1.87 -19.14
N ARG A 169 -9.82 -0.80 -18.66
CA ARG A 169 -10.06 0.40 -19.45
C ARG A 169 -8.74 0.98 -19.96
N LYS A 170 -8.67 1.30 -21.23
CA LYS A 170 -7.50 2.00 -21.79
C LYS A 170 -7.39 3.40 -21.17
N PRO A 171 -6.20 3.83 -20.76
CA PRO A 171 -5.99 5.21 -20.27
C PRO A 171 -6.59 6.23 -21.25
N GLU A 172 -7.11 7.32 -20.70
CA GLU A 172 -7.74 8.46 -21.44
C GLU A 172 -8.97 8.10 -22.30
N SER A 173 -9.41 6.83 -22.34
CA SER A 173 -10.68 6.50 -22.99
C SER A 173 -11.88 6.96 -22.15
N LYS A 174 -13.06 7.03 -22.77
CA LYS A 174 -14.30 7.46 -22.10
C LYS A 174 -14.60 6.53 -20.91
N LEU A 175 -14.91 7.12 -19.75
CA LEU A 175 -15.45 6.41 -18.60
C LEU A 175 -16.87 5.93 -18.88
N THR A 176 -17.18 4.72 -18.44
CA THR A 176 -18.52 4.13 -18.53
C THR A 176 -19.09 3.88 -17.14
N GLN A 177 -20.36 3.47 -17.07
CA GLN A 177 -20.98 3.11 -15.80
C GLN A 177 -20.25 1.95 -15.10
N ARG A 178 -19.62 1.05 -15.86
CA ARG A 178 -18.83 -0.07 -15.32
C ARG A 178 -17.69 0.44 -14.42
N GLU A 179 -16.91 1.41 -14.87
CA GLU A 179 -15.81 1.95 -14.08
C GLU A 179 -16.30 2.69 -12.82
N MET A 180 -17.44 3.36 -12.91
CA MET A 180 -18.08 4.01 -11.76
C MET A 180 -18.57 2.99 -10.73
N ASP A 181 -19.24 1.92 -11.19
CA ASP A 181 -19.73 0.84 -10.33
C ASP A 181 -18.57 0.05 -9.69
N LEU A 182 -17.48 -0.19 -10.41
CA LEU A 182 -16.25 -0.79 -9.87
C LEU A 182 -15.64 0.11 -8.79
N ALA A 183 -15.50 1.40 -9.05
CA ALA A 183 -14.97 2.36 -8.09
C ALA A 183 -15.83 2.47 -6.82
N ARG A 184 -17.15 2.29 -6.92
CA ARG A 184 -18.06 2.29 -5.77
C ARG A 184 -18.00 0.99 -4.98
N SER A 185 -17.54 -0.09 -5.60
CA SER A 185 -17.56 -1.43 -5.01
C SER A 185 -16.30 -1.80 -4.25
N VAL A 186 -15.18 -1.14 -4.57
CA VAL A 186 -13.87 -1.32 -3.91
C VAL A 186 -13.56 -0.24 -2.84
#